data_0c3598c855ea289262e9934a6e563ca2
#
_entry.id   0c3598c855ea289262e9934a6e563ca2
#
_cell.length_a   1.000
_cell.length_b   1.000
_cell.length_c   1.000
_cell.angle_alpha   90.00
_cell.angle_beta   90.00
_cell.angle_gamma   90.00
#
_symmetry.space_group_name_H-M   'P 1'
#
loop_
_entity.id
_entity.type
_entity.pdbx_description
1 polymer ?
#
loop_
_entity_poly.entity_id
_entity_poly.type
_entity_poly.pdbx_seq_one_letter_code
_entity_poly.pdbx_strand_id
1 'polypeptide(L)'
;MNYTPEDKAKWEKVIQMMEETLTKSGQRPFFETFIRPLKLYAIASDTLYISGDTAFNIRHVQSRFATMIYSTVPLVFGRRYELEYYTEAEIARIVSQIRQNTLNPLYTFENFIIGSSNNFAYAASLAVAQTPGEVYNPLFIYGGVGLGKTHLMNAIGNYISNRNNHLNVLLMTSETMTNELIEGIARKRTSELRNRLRNVDVLMVDDIQFLSRTKATQEEFFHTFNSLHDNKKQIIIVSDRPPKELPEIEERLRSRFEWGLIVDIQKPDYETRVAILMQKANDMSIDVPYDVVEYIAQNVNSNIRELEGCLNSLNAHAELMQTPITLDMARATLSGRIGSQSPRTVTPELIIEMVARQYDTTPEDITGKNRSQQIALPRQVAMYICRRMTPLSTTSIGKAFGGRDHTTVMHGCDKITASMNADFSFRKKVEEIIGLIEGR
;
A
#
# COMPACT_ATOMS: atom_id res chain seq x y z
N MET A 1 -16.16 11.32 8.33
CA MET A 1 -17.43 12.06 8.44
C MET A 1 -17.07 13.43 8.97
N ASN A 2 -17.20 14.47 8.16
CA ASN A 2 -16.76 15.81 8.56
C ASN A 2 -17.87 16.78 8.20
N TYR A 3 -18.29 17.58 9.15
CA TYR A 3 -19.01 18.81 8.92
C TYR A 3 -18.05 20.00 9.15
N THR A 4 -18.29 21.09 8.44
CA THR A 4 -17.49 22.30 8.56
C THR A 4 -17.90 23.13 9.79
N PRO A 5 -17.08 24.07 10.29
CA PRO A 5 -17.50 25.03 11.32
C PRO A 5 -18.77 25.81 10.93
N GLU A 6 -18.96 26.07 9.62
CA GLU A 6 -20.15 26.71 9.07
C GLU A 6 -21.40 25.83 9.24
N ASP A 7 -21.29 24.52 8.99
CA ASP A 7 -22.40 23.58 9.17
C ASP A 7 -22.81 23.45 10.63
N LYS A 8 -21.84 23.51 11.55
CA LYS A 8 -22.12 23.56 12.99
C LYS A 8 -22.91 24.82 13.36
N ALA A 9 -22.51 25.97 12.87
CA ALA A 9 -23.23 27.21 13.09
C ALA A 9 -24.65 27.19 12.51
N LYS A 10 -24.83 26.56 11.32
CA LYS A 10 -26.14 26.34 10.74
C LYS A 10 -27.02 25.45 11.63
N TRP A 11 -26.45 24.37 12.18
CA TRP A 11 -27.19 23.50 13.08
C TRP A 11 -27.62 24.24 14.38
N GLU A 12 -26.71 25.01 14.98
CA GLU A 12 -27.04 25.84 16.15
C GLU A 12 -28.19 26.82 15.85
N LYS A 13 -28.26 27.37 14.63
CA LYS A 13 -29.36 28.21 14.18
C LYS A 13 -30.68 27.44 14.03
N VAL A 14 -30.63 26.14 13.57
CA VAL A 14 -31.80 25.27 13.56
C VAL A 14 -32.34 25.07 14.97
N ILE A 15 -31.48 24.76 15.93
CA ILE A 15 -31.85 24.59 17.34
C ILE A 15 -32.47 25.86 17.91
N GLN A 16 -31.89 27.03 17.62
CA GLN A 16 -32.42 28.33 18.06
C GLN A 16 -33.82 28.63 17.50
N MET A 17 -34.06 28.36 16.20
CA MET A 17 -35.39 28.54 15.60
C MET A 17 -36.43 27.63 16.23
N MET A 18 -36.04 26.40 16.61
CA MET A 18 -36.92 25.47 17.33
C MET A 18 -37.21 25.95 18.75
N GLU A 19 -36.22 26.53 19.45
CA GLU A 19 -36.43 27.15 20.76
C GLU A 19 -37.49 28.25 20.71
N GLU A 20 -37.37 29.16 19.75
CA GLU A 20 -38.32 30.26 19.58
C GLU A 20 -39.76 29.73 19.30
N THR A 21 -39.84 28.71 18.44
CA THR A 21 -41.17 28.11 18.05
C THR A 21 -41.81 27.41 19.23
N LEU A 22 -41.07 26.60 19.97
CA LEU A 22 -41.58 25.85 21.13
C LEU A 22 -41.86 26.76 22.32
N THR A 23 -41.09 27.80 22.51
CA THR A 23 -41.34 28.81 23.56
C THR A 23 -42.63 29.59 23.29
N LYS A 24 -42.88 30.00 22.04
CA LYS A 24 -44.14 30.71 21.63
C LYS A 24 -45.35 29.84 21.83
N SER A 25 -45.23 28.49 21.67
CA SER A 25 -46.30 27.55 21.90
C SER A 25 -46.48 27.05 23.35
N GLY A 26 -45.74 27.63 24.29
CA GLY A 26 -45.76 27.21 25.71
C GLY A 26 -45.06 25.85 25.99
N GLN A 27 -44.31 25.32 25.05
CA GLN A 27 -43.66 24.02 25.12
C GLN A 27 -42.16 24.07 25.43
N ARG A 28 -41.70 25.14 26.07
CA ARG A 28 -40.29 25.30 26.45
C ARG A 28 -39.66 24.11 27.23
N PRO A 29 -40.40 23.45 28.17
CA PRO A 29 -39.86 22.27 28.86
C PRO A 29 -39.50 21.12 27.91
N PHE A 30 -40.23 20.93 26.81
CA PHE A 30 -39.92 19.90 25.79
C PHE A 30 -38.68 20.28 24.97
N PHE A 31 -38.44 21.56 24.71
CA PHE A 31 -37.23 22.02 24.07
C PHE A 31 -36.01 21.65 24.91
N GLU A 32 -36.00 22.02 26.18
CA GLU A 32 -34.86 21.76 27.08
C GLU A 32 -34.57 20.27 27.23
N THR A 33 -35.60 19.42 27.27
CA THR A 33 -35.44 17.97 27.51
C THR A 33 -35.09 17.20 26.23
N PHE A 34 -35.65 17.55 25.08
CA PHE A 34 -35.58 16.70 23.88
C PHE A 34 -34.81 17.31 22.72
N ILE A 35 -34.89 18.62 22.52
CA ILE A 35 -34.30 19.26 21.34
C ILE A 35 -32.91 19.83 21.64
N ARG A 36 -32.73 20.48 22.78
CA ARG A 36 -31.45 21.07 23.17
C ARG A 36 -30.27 20.07 23.24
N PRO A 37 -30.47 18.81 23.67
CA PRO A 37 -29.40 17.81 23.69
C PRO A 37 -28.99 17.31 22.29
N LEU A 38 -29.76 17.62 21.23
CA LEU A 38 -29.45 17.18 19.88
C LEU A 38 -28.20 17.86 19.30
N LYS A 39 -27.25 17.08 18.82
CA LYS A 39 -26.03 17.56 18.21
C LYS A 39 -25.95 17.09 16.75
N LEU A 40 -25.49 17.96 15.85
CA LEU A 40 -25.10 17.52 14.52
C LEU A 40 -23.81 16.69 14.64
N TYR A 41 -23.87 15.47 14.16
CA TYR A 41 -22.73 14.56 14.22
C TYR A 41 -21.96 14.53 12.91
N ALA A 42 -22.66 14.44 11.77
CA ALA A 42 -22.04 14.40 10.44
C ALA A 42 -23.04 14.83 9.35
N ILE A 43 -22.50 15.22 8.22
CA ILE A 43 -23.22 15.39 6.96
C ILE A 43 -22.58 14.45 5.93
N ALA A 44 -23.38 13.60 5.29
CA ALA A 44 -22.90 12.77 4.20
C ALA A 44 -23.93 12.79 3.07
N SER A 45 -23.51 13.18 1.87
CA SER A 45 -24.39 13.35 0.70
C SER A 45 -25.60 14.22 1.03
N ASP A 46 -26.79 13.65 1.07
CA ASP A 46 -28.06 14.32 1.35
C ASP A 46 -28.65 13.96 2.73
N THR A 47 -27.83 13.45 3.65
CA THR A 47 -28.27 12.99 4.98
C THR A 47 -27.56 13.76 6.09
N LEU A 48 -28.34 14.25 7.07
CA LEU A 48 -27.86 14.80 8.35
C LEU A 48 -27.95 13.70 9.43
N TYR A 49 -26.81 13.40 10.03
CA TYR A 49 -26.71 12.48 11.17
C TYR A 49 -26.78 13.25 12.46
N ILE A 50 -27.82 13.02 13.25
CA ILE A 50 -28.13 13.77 14.47
C ILE A 50 -27.95 12.83 15.67
N SER A 51 -27.19 13.28 16.68
CA SER A 51 -27.04 12.52 17.93
C SER A 51 -27.91 13.08 19.06
N GLY A 52 -28.39 12.19 19.90
CA GLY A 52 -29.04 12.49 21.15
C GLY A 52 -28.52 11.62 22.31
N ASP A 53 -28.75 12.08 23.55
CA ASP A 53 -28.14 11.47 24.73
C ASP A 53 -28.64 10.04 25.00
N THR A 54 -29.93 9.74 24.78
CA THR A 54 -30.54 8.44 25.09
C THR A 54 -31.47 7.95 24.00
N ALA A 55 -31.67 6.61 23.93
CA ALA A 55 -32.62 6.00 23.01
C ALA A 55 -34.07 6.46 23.26
N PHE A 56 -34.41 6.85 24.50
CA PHE A 56 -35.70 7.42 24.81
C PHE A 56 -35.84 8.82 24.19
N ASN A 57 -34.83 9.66 24.34
CA ASN A 57 -34.80 10.99 23.72
C ASN A 57 -34.99 10.90 22.21
N ILE A 58 -34.18 10.06 21.53
CA ILE A 58 -34.25 9.86 20.08
C ILE A 58 -35.63 9.40 19.62
N ARG A 59 -36.21 8.39 20.24
CA ARG A 59 -37.59 7.91 19.88
C ARG A 59 -38.63 9.01 20.05
N HIS A 60 -38.52 9.82 21.12
CA HIS A 60 -39.46 10.91 21.35
C HIS A 60 -39.31 12.02 20.30
N VAL A 61 -38.07 12.36 19.95
CA VAL A 61 -37.81 13.34 18.87
C VAL A 61 -38.34 12.84 17.52
N GLN A 62 -38.06 11.60 17.16
CA GLN A 62 -38.54 11.00 15.92
C GLN A 62 -40.07 10.99 15.81
N SER A 63 -40.76 10.64 16.91
CA SER A 63 -42.21 10.53 16.90
C SER A 63 -42.93 11.87 16.91
N ARG A 64 -42.34 12.89 17.54
CA ARG A 64 -43.07 14.14 17.85
C ARG A 64 -42.50 15.40 17.20
N PHE A 65 -41.22 15.43 16.99
CA PHE A 65 -40.49 16.63 16.52
C PHE A 65 -39.81 16.46 15.17
N ALA A 66 -39.75 15.27 14.59
CA ALA A 66 -39.06 15.02 13.32
C ALA A 66 -39.61 15.92 12.19
N THR A 67 -40.94 16.07 12.08
CA THR A 67 -41.57 16.93 11.06
C THR A 67 -41.14 18.40 11.21
N MET A 68 -41.02 18.88 12.46
CA MET A 68 -40.61 20.25 12.75
C MET A 68 -39.12 20.46 12.37
N ILE A 69 -38.22 19.52 12.72
CA ILE A 69 -36.83 19.56 12.35
C ILE A 69 -36.70 19.51 10.82
N TYR A 70 -37.43 18.58 10.17
CA TYR A 70 -37.41 18.42 8.73
C TYR A 70 -37.86 19.68 7.97
N SER A 71 -38.82 20.43 8.52
CA SER A 71 -39.25 21.71 7.93
C SER A 71 -38.33 22.87 8.22
N THR A 72 -37.55 22.85 9.34
CA THR A 72 -36.65 23.93 9.74
C THR A 72 -35.28 23.82 9.06
N VAL A 73 -34.78 22.60 8.84
CA VAL A 73 -33.47 22.36 8.22
C VAL A 73 -33.29 23.05 6.85
N PRO A 74 -34.25 22.96 5.89
CA PRO A 74 -34.10 23.62 4.60
C PRO A 74 -34.04 25.15 4.69
N LEU A 75 -34.67 25.74 5.69
CA LEU A 75 -34.66 27.20 5.88
C LEU A 75 -33.27 27.75 6.25
N VAL A 76 -32.45 26.89 6.87
CA VAL A 76 -31.12 27.29 7.34
C VAL A 76 -30.01 26.75 6.42
N PHE A 77 -30.15 25.51 5.95
CA PHE A 77 -29.14 24.87 5.10
C PHE A 77 -29.33 25.14 3.60
N GLY A 78 -30.48 25.71 3.18
CA GLY A 78 -30.77 26.06 1.78
C GLY A 78 -31.16 24.87 0.90
N ARG A 79 -31.13 23.64 1.43
CA ARG A 79 -31.57 22.41 0.74
C ARG A 79 -32.21 21.41 1.71
N ARG A 80 -32.91 20.44 1.15
CA ARG A 80 -33.49 19.35 1.93
C ARG A 80 -32.44 18.29 2.21
N TYR A 81 -32.56 17.70 3.40
CA TYR A 81 -31.73 16.56 3.83
C TYR A 81 -32.64 15.46 4.40
N GLU A 82 -32.24 14.24 4.24
CA GLU A 82 -32.74 13.15 5.06
C GLU A 82 -32.19 13.27 6.47
N LEU A 83 -32.98 12.90 7.49
CA LEU A 83 -32.58 13.05 8.89
C LEU A 83 -32.49 11.65 9.53
N GLU A 84 -31.29 11.31 9.96
CA GLU A 84 -31.05 10.08 10.70
C GLU A 84 -30.64 10.39 12.14
N TYR A 85 -31.24 9.67 13.09
CA TYR A 85 -31.10 9.93 14.51
C TYR A 85 -30.49 8.72 15.21
N TYR A 86 -29.46 8.95 16.00
CA TYR A 86 -28.71 7.92 16.71
C TYR A 86 -28.38 8.37 18.15
N THR A 87 -28.23 7.42 19.06
CA THR A 87 -27.61 7.70 20.35
C THR A 87 -26.10 7.86 20.20
N GLU A 88 -25.44 8.55 21.15
CA GLU A 88 -23.97 8.66 21.14
C GLU A 88 -23.29 7.27 21.15
N ALA A 89 -23.91 6.27 21.79
CA ALA A 89 -23.39 4.90 21.82
C ALA A 89 -23.54 4.19 20.45
N GLU A 90 -24.65 4.38 19.75
CA GLU A 90 -24.85 3.85 18.38
C GLU A 90 -23.90 4.51 17.40
N ILE A 91 -23.74 5.82 17.49
CA ILE A 91 -22.75 6.55 16.68
C ILE A 91 -21.34 6.06 16.96
N ALA A 92 -20.96 5.90 18.21
CA ALA A 92 -19.65 5.36 18.55
C ALA A 92 -19.42 3.96 17.94
N ARG A 93 -20.46 3.12 17.91
CA ARG A 93 -20.42 1.82 17.20
C ARG A 93 -20.29 2.00 15.68
N ILE A 94 -21.12 2.85 15.07
CA ILE A 94 -21.06 3.14 13.63
C ILE A 94 -19.68 3.70 13.25
N VAL A 95 -19.14 4.63 14.01
CA VAL A 95 -17.80 5.19 13.79
C VAL A 95 -16.71 4.15 14.01
N SER A 96 -16.86 3.30 15.02
CA SER A 96 -15.92 2.19 15.20
C SER A 96 -15.98 1.20 14.04
N GLN A 97 -17.17 0.90 13.52
CA GLN A 97 -17.36 0.07 12.33
C GLN A 97 -16.83 0.73 11.05
N ILE A 98 -17.05 2.03 10.86
CA ILE A 98 -16.52 2.80 9.72
C ILE A 98 -15.00 2.94 9.82
N ARG A 99 -14.45 3.16 11.01
CA ARG A 99 -12.99 3.13 11.24
C ARG A 99 -12.40 1.73 11.12
N GLN A 100 -13.20 0.69 11.32
CA GLN A 100 -12.81 -0.71 11.13
C GLN A 100 -12.86 -1.12 9.65
N ASN A 101 -13.74 -0.55 8.83
CA ASN A 101 -13.80 -0.81 7.39
C ASN A 101 -12.88 0.15 6.63
N THR A 102 -11.57 -0.01 6.79
CA THR A 102 -10.55 0.62 5.93
C THR A 102 -10.43 -0.07 4.57
N LEU A 103 -11.39 -0.96 4.25
CA LEU A 103 -11.42 -1.68 2.99
C LEU A 103 -11.74 -0.75 1.83
N ASN A 104 -10.92 -0.81 0.77
CA ASN A 104 -11.23 -0.14 -0.48
C ASN A 104 -12.28 -0.96 -1.26
N PRO A 105 -13.49 -0.43 -1.51
CA PRO A 105 -14.57 -1.18 -2.17
C PRO A 105 -14.26 -1.52 -3.64
N LEU A 106 -13.31 -0.83 -4.27
CA LEU A 106 -12.90 -1.10 -5.65
C LEU A 106 -11.95 -2.31 -5.76
N TYR A 107 -11.37 -2.74 -4.65
CA TYR A 107 -10.45 -3.87 -4.63
C TYR A 107 -11.23 -5.16 -4.35
N THR A 108 -11.72 -5.78 -5.42
CA THR A 108 -12.48 -7.03 -5.38
C THR A 108 -11.77 -8.12 -6.16
N PHE A 109 -12.21 -9.37 -6.01
CA PHE A 109 -11.69 -10.48 -6.80
C PHE A 109 -12.03 -10.35 -8.28
N GLU A 110 -13.18 -9.76 -8.61
CA GLU A 110 -13.64 -9.54 -9.98
C GLU A 110 -12.76 -8.51 -10.72
N ASN A 111 -12.26 -7.51 -9.99
CA ASN A 111 -11.39 -6.47 -10.55
C ASN A 111 -9.90 -6.85 -10.53
N PHE A 112 -9.55 -8.03 -9.98
CA PHE A 112 -8.18 -8.50 -9.94
C PHE A 112 -7.83 -9.29 -11.20
N ILE A 113 -6.88 -8.80 -11.99
CA ILE A 113 -6.44 -9.49 -13.21
C ILE A 113 -5.52 -10.66 -12.85
N ILE A 114 -5.96 -11.85 -13.24
CA ILE A 114 -5.24 -13.11 -12.98
C ILE A 114 -4.26 -13.37 -14.14
N GLY A 115 -3.03 -13.71 -13.79
CA GLY A 115 -1.99 -14.14 -14.71
C GLY A 115 -1.12 -15.25 -14.12
N SER A 116 -0.14 -15.72 -14.87
CA SER A 116 0.79 -16.76 -14.43
C SER A 116 1.53 -16.41 -13.12
N SER A 117 1.79 -15.13 -12.90
CA SER A 117 2.56 -14.57 -11.80
C SER A 117 1.80 -14.44 -10.47
N ASN A 118 0.46 -14.61 -10.47
CA ASN A 118 -0.38 -14.34 -9.30
C ASN A 118 -1.56 -15.33 -9.09
N ASN A 119 -1.75 -16.29 -9.99
CA ASN A 119 -2.89 -17.21 -9.96
C ASN A 119 -2.95 -18.03 -8.67
N PHE A 120 -1.78 -18.48 -8.15
CA PHE A 120 -1.72 -19.25 -6.91
C PHE A 120 -2.09 -18.38 -5.70
N ALA A 121 -1.59 -17.15 -5.63
CA ALA A 121 -1.95 -16.20 -4.59
C ALA A 121 -3.45 -15.85 -4.63
N TYR A 122 -4.01 -15.68 -5.84
CA TYR A 122 -5.45 -15.47 -6.04
C TYR A 122 -6.27 -16.65 -5.53
N ALA A 123 -5.94 -17.88 -5.95
CA ALA A 123 -6.67 -19.07 -5.55
C ALA A 123 -6.64 -19.32 -4.04
N ALA A 124 -5.47 -19.16 -3.41
CA ALA A 124 -5.32 -19.24 -1.96
C ALA A 124 -6.15 -18.19 -1.22
N SER A 125 -6.14 -16.95 -1.73
CA SER A 125 -6.89 -15.84 -1.16
C SER A 125 -8.40 -16.06 -1.26
N LEU A 126 -8.87 -16.58 -2.39
CA LEU A 126 -10.28 -16.90 -2.58
C LEU A 126 -10.74 -18.06 -1.66
N ALA A 127 -9.91 -19.09 -1.49
CA ALA A 127 -10.19 -20.18 -0.56
C ALA A 127 -10.32 -19.68 0.89
N VAL A 128 -9.39 -18.82 1.34
CA VAL A 128 -9.46 -18.17 2.66
C VAL A 128 -10.70 -17.28 2.81
N ALA A 129 -11.07 -16.55 1.76
CA ALA A 129 -12.26 -15.69 1.79
C ALA A 129 -13.56 -16.51 1.89
N GLN A 130 -13.60 -17.71 1.32
CA GLN A 130 -14.76 -18.59 1.37
C GLN A 130 -14.95 -19.27 2.72
N THR A 131 -13.87 -19.68 3.39
CA THR A 131 -13.88 -20.40 4.67
C THR A 131 -12.84 -19.83 5.64
N PRO A 132 -13.06 -18.61 6.18
CA PRO A 132 -12.11 -17.97 7.07
C PRO A 132 -11.89 -18.77 8.36
N GLY A 133 -10.62 -18.95 8.73
CA GLY A 133 -10.21 -19.69 9.94
C GLY A 133 -10.17 -21.21 9.82
N GLU A 134 -10.64 -21.76 8.69
CA GLU A 134 -10.67 -23.20 8.46
C GLU A 134 -9.51 -23.70 7.58
N VAL A 135 -9.14 -22.90 6.57
CA VAL A 135 -8.04 -23.23 5.66
C VAL A 135 -6.95 -22.15 5.76
N TYR A 136 -5.69 -22.54 5.56
CA TYR A 136 -4.54 -21.63 5.44
C TYR A 136 -4.51 -20.47 6.44
N ASN A 137 -4.27 -20.78 7.72
CA ASN A 137 -4.18 -19.79 8.77
C ASN A 137 -2.83 -19.83 9.51
N PRO A 138 -1.98 -18.79 9.41
CA PRO A 138 -2.18 -17.57 8.66
C PRO A 138 -2.06 -17.73 7.14
N LEU A 139 -2.63 -16.80 6.36
CA LEU A 139 -2.27 -16.58 4.97
C LEU A 139 -1.23 -15.46 4.91
N PHE A 140 -0.04 -15.76 4.40
CA PHE A 140 1.04 -14.79 4.25
C PHE A 140 1.28 -14.51 2.76
N ILE A 141 0.98 -13.28 2.32
CA ILE A 141 1.12 -12.84 0.92
C ILE A 141 2.34 -11.94 0.82
N TYR A 142 3.30 -12.29 -0.02
CA TYR A 142 4.46 -11.43 -0.21
C TYR A 142 4.75 -11.17 -1.70
N GLY A 143 5.61 -10.18 -1.96
CA GLY A 143 6.04 -9.81 -3.31
C GLY A 143 6.48 -8.37 -3.37
N GLY A 144 7.12 -7.96 -4.46
CA GLY A 144 7.63 -6.62 -4.67
C GLY A 144 6.58 -5.51 -4.48
N VAL A 145 7.04 -4.27 -4.41
CA VAL A 145 6.17 -3.10 -4.27
C VAL A 145 5.28 -2.95 -5.51
N GLY A 146 3.99 -2.63 -5.31
CA GLY A 146 3.06 -2.31 -6.40
C GLY A 146 2.61 -3.50 -7.25
N LEU A 147 2.67 -4.76 -6.74
CA LEU A 147 2.25 -5.97 -7.46
C LEU A 147 0.80 -6.41 -7.17
N GLY A 148 0.02 -5.65 -6.40
CA GLY A 148 -1.38 -5.97 -6.13
C GLY A 148 -1.66 -6.70 -4.81
N LYS A 149 -0.67 -6.85 -3.90
CA LYS A 149 -0.85 -7.48 -2.58
C LYS A 149 -1.99 -6.86 -1.77
N THR A 150 -1.98 -5.54 -1.64
CA THR A 150 -3.02 -4.78 -0.92
C THR A 150 -4.38 -4.90 -1.60
N HIS A 151 -4.45 -5.00 -2.94
CA HIS A 151 -5.67 -5.29 -3.67
C HIS A 151 -6.23 -6.65 -3.26
N LEU A 152 -5.41 -7.70 -3.32
CA LEU A 152 -5.83 -9.06 -3.02
C LEU A 152 -6.29 -9.19 -1.54
N MET A 153 -5.59 -8.55 -0.62
CA MET A 153 -5.98 -8.51 0.79
C MET A 153 -7.35 -7.79 0.98
N ASN A 154 -7.56 -6.66 0.31
CA ASN A 154 -8.86 -5.99 0.35
C ASN A 154 -9.96 -6.82 -0.31
N ALA A 155 -9.66 -7.55 -1.40
CA ALA A 155 -10.60 -8.44 -2.05
C ALA A 155 -11.10 -9.54 -1.09
N ILE A 156 -10.22 -10.13 -0.29
CA ILE A 156 -10.59 -11.07 0.77
C ILE A 156 -11.56 -10.40 1.75
N GLY A 157 -11.19 -9.23 2.27
CA GLY A 157 -11.99 -8.50 3.24
C GLY A 157 -13.37 -8.11 2.70
N ASN A 158 -13.45 -7.59 1.49
CA ASN A 158 -14.70 -7.24 0.82
C ASN A 158 -15.59 -8.47 0.58
N TYR A 159 -14.99 -9.58 0.13
CA TYR A 159 -15.73 -10.81 -0.09
C TYR A 159 -16.38 -11.35 1.20
N ILE A 160 -15.60 -11.41 2.30
CA ILE A 160 -16.09 -11.86 3.61
C ILE A 160 -17.19 -10.91 4.12
N SER A 161 -16.97 -9.60 4.07
CA SER A 161 -17.93 -8.60 4.57
C SER A 161 -19.23 -8.60 3.80
N ASN A 162 -19.19 -8.82 2.48
CA ASN A 162 -20.38 -8.85 1.63
C ASN A 162 -21.21 -10.14 1.79
N ARG A 163 -20.57 -11.28 2.08
CA ARG A 163 -21.27 -12.57 2.27
C ARG A 163 -21.72 -12.82 3.70
N ASN A 164 -20.95 -12.37 4.67
CA ASN A 164 -21.15 -12.66 6.09
C ASN A 164 -21.10 -11.37 6.92
N ASN A 165 -22.19 -10.60 6.92
CA ASN A 165 -22.30 -9.34 7.68
C ASN A 165 -22.08 -9.48 9.19
N HIS A 166 -21.92 -10.72 9.71
CA HIS A 166 -21.72 -11.00 11.13
C HIS A 166 -20.23 -11.11 11.49
N LEU A 167 -19.34 -11.29 10.51
CA LEU A 167 -17.92 -11.42 10.76
C LEU A 167 -17.26 -10.03 10.88
N ASN A 168 -16.55 -9.84 11.97
CA ASN A 168 -15.79 -8.61 12.22
C ASN A 168 -14.44 -8.68 11.53
N VAL A 169 -14.30 -7.96 10.40
CA VAL A 169 -13.08 -7.87 9.59
C VAL A 169 -12.33 -6.60 9.94
N LEU A 170 -11.07 -6.70 10.35
CA LEU A 170 -10.20 -5.58 10.65
C LEU A 170 -8.99 -5.58 9.73
N LEU A 171 -8.87 -4.53 8.92
CA LEU A 171 -7.67 -4.22 8.13
C LEU A 171 -6.91 -3.07 8.78
N MET A 172 -5.62 -3.22 8.96
CA MET A 172 -4.73 -2.15 9.41
C MET A 172 -3.30 -2.33 8.87
N THR A 173 -2.54 -1.25 8.80
CA THR A 173 -1.10 -1.35 8.55
C THR A 173 -0.36 -1.66 9.85
N SER A 174 0.80 -2.29 9.75
CA SER A 174 1.66 -2.53 10.93
C SER A 174 2.11 -1.22 11.59
N GLU A 175 2.25 -0.15 10.82
CA GLU A 175 2.56 1.19 11.33
C GLU A 175 1.41 1.75 12.18
N THR A 176 0.16 1.67 11.68
CA THR A 176 -1.03 2.09 12.44
C THR A 176 -1.14 1.29 13.74
N MET A 177 -0.95 -0.02 13.69
CA MET A 177 -0.97 -0.88 14.87
C MET A 177 0.10 -0.48 15.89
N THR A 178 1.31 -0.20 15.42
CA THR A 178 2.42 0.26 16.26
C THR A 178 2.10 1.59 16.93
N ASN A 179 1.58 2.57 16.19
CA ASN A 179 1.25 3.88 16.72
C ASN A 179 0.14 3.80 17.78
N GLU A 180 -0.89 3.00 17.55
CA GLU A 180 -1.96 2.77 18.51
C GLU A 180 -1.47 2.05 19.79
N LEU A 181 -0.51 1.11 19.65
CA LEU A 181 0.12 0.45 20.79
C LEU A 181 0.94 1.43 21.64
N ILE A 182 1.76 2.28 21.00
CA ILE A 182 2.56 3.30 21.69
C ILE A 182 1.64 4.29 22.42
N GLU A 183 0.59 4.75 21.76
CA GLU A 183 -0.39 5.66 22.37
C GLU A 183 -1.15 5.00 23.51
N GLY A 184 -1.55 3.73 23.36
CA GLY A 184 -2.19 2.92 24.39
C GLY A 184 -1.31 2.75 25.63
N ILE A 185 -0.01 2.52 25.44
CA ILE A 185 0.96 2.44 26.55
C ILE A 185 1.09 3.80 27.26
N ALA A 186 1.26 4.88 26.50
CA ALA A 186 1.40 6.23 27.05
C ALA A 186 0.16 6.67 27.85
N ARG A 187 -1.04 6.30 27.40
CA ARG A 187 -2.33 6.64 28.06
C ARG A 187 -2.85 5.58 29.04
N LYS A 188 -2.10 4.50 29.28
CA LYS A 188 -2.51 3.34 30.11
C LYS A 188 -3.83 2.69 29.62
N ARG A 189 -4.08 2.67 28.31
CA ARG A 189 -5.30 2.10 27.67
C ARG A 189 -4.99 0.92 26.74
N THR A 190 -3.91 0.21 26.97
CA THR A 190 -3.52 -0.96 26.16
C THR A 190 -4.58 -2.07 26.17
N SER A 191 -5.39 -2.16 27.23
CA SER A 191 -6.48 -3.13 27.32
C SER A 191 -7.58 -2.92 26.27
N GLU A 192 -7.89 -1.69 25.91
CA GLU A 192 -8.90 -1.36 24.88
C GLU A 192 -8.46 -1.85 23.51
N LEU A 193 -7.19 -1.58 23.13
CA LEU A 193 -6.61 -2.04 21.88
C LEU A 193 -6.52 -3.57 21.83
N ARG A 194 -6.05 -4.20 22.91
CA ARG A 194 -6.03 -5.68 23.02
C ARG A 194 -7.40 -6.28 22.79
N ASN A 195 -8.42 -5.74 23.44
CA ASN A 195 -9.79 -6.22 23.28
C ASN A 195 -10.28 -6.05 21.84
N ARG A 196 -9.97 -4.92 21.21
CA ARG A 196 -10.35 -4.70 19.81
C ARG A 196 -9.67 -5.70 18.87
N LEU A 197 -8.34 -5.88 19.00
CA LEU A 197 -7.57 -6.77 18.13
C LEU A 197 -7.93 -8.25 18.33
N ARG A 198 -8.27 -8.66 19.56
CA ARG A 198 -8.55 -10.08 19.89
C ARG A 198 -10.00 -10.49 19.66
N ASN A 199 -10.91 -9.52 19.49
CA ASN A 199 -12.33 -9.78 19.26
C ASN A 199 -12.75 -9.68 17.78
N VAL A 200 -11.79 -9.66 16.85
CA VAL A 200 -12.09 -9.73 15.43
C VAL A 200 -12.20 -11.18 14.97
N ASP A 201 -12.93 -11.41 13.89
CA ASP A 201 -13.02 -12.73 13.25
C ASP A 201 -11.94 -12.89 12.16
N VAL A 202 -11.55 -11.77 11.55
CA VAL A 202 -10.50 -11.71 10.54
C VAL A 202 -9.59 -10.52 10.82
N LEU A 203 -8.30 -10.77 11.09
CA LEU A 203 -7.27 -9.75 11.21
C LEU A 203 -6.42 -9.71 9.93
N MET A 204 -6.35 -8.55 9.30
CA MET A 204 -5.53 -8.31 8.12
C MET A 204 -4.51 -7.23 8.43
N VAL A 205 -3.22 -7.56 8.27
CA VAL A 205 -2.11 -6.64 8.55
C VAL A 205 -1.30 -6.42 7.28
N ASP A 206 -1.32 -5.18 6.80
CA ASP A 206 -0.51 -4.77 5.65
C ASP A 206 0.86 -4.27 6.09
N ASP A 207 1.83 -4.45 5.20
CA ASP A 207 3.20 -3.95 5.36
C ASP A 207 3.86 -4.40 6.67
N ILE A 208 3.80 -5.70 6.98
CA ILE A 208 4.32 -6.28 8.24
C ILE A 208 5.81 -5.99 8.46
N GLN A 209 6.60 -5.72 7.39
CA GLN A 209 8.01 -5.35 7.48
C GLN A 209 8.26 -4.08 8.30
N PHE A 210 7.24 -3.22 8.46
CA PHE A 210 7.32 -2.01 9.28
C PHE A 210 6.86 -2.22 10.74
N LEU A 211 6.58 -3.46 11.14
CA LEU A 211 6.29 -3.75 12.54
C LEU A 211 7.47 -3.29 13.40
N SER A 212 7.16 -2.41 14.34
CA SER A 212 8.15 -1.69 15.15
C SER A 212 9.28 -2.60 15.64
N ARG A 213 10.51 -2.09 15.55
CA ARG A 213 11.72 -2.70 16.10
C ARG A 213 11.70 -2.81 17.64
N THR A 214 10.70 -2.21 18.30
CA THR A 214 10.59 -2.32 19.76
C THR A 214 10.05 -3.70 20.15
N LYS A 215 10.77 -4.38 21.02
CA LYS A 215 10.37 -5.70 21.55
C LYS A 215 8.93 -5.70 22.09
N ALA A 216 8.53 -4.64 22.78
CA ALA A 216 7.19 -4.53 23.36
C ALA A 216 6.06 -4.62 22.31
N THR A 217 6.24 -4.00 21.13
CA THR A 217 5.21 -4.04 20.07
C THR A 217 5.14 -5.43 19.42
N GLN A 218 6.29 -6.04 19.19
CA GLN A 218 6.35 -7.41 18.63
C GLN A 218 5.80 -8.44 19.61
N GLU A 219 6.07 -8.27 20.90
CA GLU A 219 5.53 -9.13 21.96
C GLU A 219 4.00 -9.02 22.03
N GLU A 220 3.44 -7.83 21.97
CA GLU A 220 2.00 -7.62 21.97
C GLU A 220 1.32 -8.21 20.73
N PHE A 221 1.95 -8.05 19.57
CA PHE A 221 1.46 -8.69 18.36
C PHE A 221 1.54 -10.22 18.42
N PHE A 222 2.59 -10.77 19.00
CA PHE A 222 2.72 -12.21 19.22
C PHE A 222 1.58 -12.77 20.07
N HIS A 223 1.24 -12.08 21.16
CA HIS A 223 0.11 -12.48 22.00
C HIS A 223 -1.24 -12.35 21.28
N THR A 224 -1.41 -11.32 20.48
CA THR A 224 -2.62 -11.13 19.67
C THR A 224 -2.74 -12.23 18.62
N PHE A 225 -1.64 -12.53 17.92
CA PHE A 225 -1.58 -13.62 16.92
C PHE A 225 -1.99 -14.96 17.54
N ASN A 226 -1.38 -15.36 18.66
CA ASN A 226 -1.72 -16.62 19.31
C ASN A 226 -3.18 -16.65 19.76
N SER A 227 -3.67 -15.57 20.37
CA SER A 227 -5.07 -15.50 20.80
C SER A 227 -6.06 -15.69 19.64
N LEU A 228 -5.80 -15.08 18.47
CA LEU A 228 -6.64 -15.23 17.30
C LEU A 228 -6.52 -16.63 16.70
N HIS A 229 -5.32 -17.12 16.52
CA HIS A 229 -5.05 -18.43 15.94
C HIS A 229 -5.68 -19.57 16.77
N ASP A 230 -5.50 -19.55 18.10
CA ASP A 230 -6.05 -20.57 19.02
C ASP A 230 -7.59 -20.55 19.02
N ASN A 231 -8.21 -19.39 18.75
CA ASN A 231 -9.65 -19.25 18.59
C ASN A 231 -10.14 -19.46 17.14
N LYS A 232 -9.31 -20.00 16.25
CA LYS A 232 -9.62 -20.25 14.83
C LYS A 232 -10.09 -18.98 14.08
N LYS A 233 -9.61 -17.80 14.49
CA LYS A 233 -9.83 -16.55 13.78
C LYS A 233 -8.82 -16.43 12.65
N GLN A 234 -9.26 -15.93 11.49
CA GLN A 234 -8.39 -15.80 10.32
C GLN A 234 -7.37 -14.69 10.51
N ILE A 235 -6.13 -14.99 10.15
CA ILE A 235 -5.03 -14.01 10.11
C ILE A 235 -4.51 -13.95 8.68
N ILE A 236 -4.39 -12.72 8.13
CA ILE A 236 -3.82 -12.44 6.81
C ILE A 236 -2.73 -11.40 6.98
N ILE A 237 -1.56 -11.70 6.45
CA ILE A 237 -0.37 -10.85 6.58
C ILE A 237 0.16 -10.56 5.19
N VAL A 238 0.47 -9.28 4.94
CA VAL A 238 1.07 -8.83 3.68
C VAL A 238 2.46 -8.24 3.94
N SER A 239 3.42 -8.57 3.07
CA SER A 239 4.82 -8.14 3.16
C SER A 239 5.41 -7.83 1.79
N ASP A 240 6.51 -7.05 1.78
CA ASP A 240 7.33 -6.84 0.58
C ASP A 240 8.30 -8.02 0.30
N ARG A 241 8.51 -8.91 1.30
CA ARG A 241 9.44 -10.05 1.25
C ARG A 241 8.97 -11.23 2.11
N PRO A 242 9.51 -12.45 1.90
CA PRO A 242 9.10 -13.62 2.67
C PRO A 242 9.53 -13.53 4.14
N PRO A 243 8.92 -14.29 5.06
CA PRO A 243 9.22 -14.23 6.50
C PRO A 243 10.71 -14.40 6.82
N LYS A 244 11.41 -15.28 6.11
CA LYS A 244 12.85 -15.54 6.30
C LYS A 244 13.74 -14.33 6.06
N GLU A 245 13.28 -13.39 5.24
CA GLU A 245 13.98 -12.16 4.88
C GLU A 245 13.56 -10.95 5.71
N LEU A 246 12.91 -11.17 6.85
CA LEU A 246 12.50 -10.14 7.82
C LEU A 246 13.42 -10.18 9.07
N PRO A 247 14.67 -9.69 8.99
CA PRO A 247 15.65 -9.82 10.08
C PRO A 247 15.26 -9.03 11.33
N GLU A 248 14.41 -8.03 11.19
CA GLU A 248 13.95 -7.15 12.28
C GLU A 248 12.78 -7.73 13.07
N ILE A 249 12.16 -8.79 12.55
CA ILE A 249 11.07 -9.52 13.21
C ILE A 249 11.69 -10.65 14.05
N GLU A 250 11.25 -10.75 15.30
CA GLU A 250 11.69 -11.81 16.21
C GLU A 250 11.42 -13.21 15.64
N GLU A 251 12.33 -14.14 15.88
CA GLU A 251 12.26 -15.51 15.35
C GLU A 251 10.94 -16.22 15.69
N ARG A 252 10.42 -16.00 16.90
CA ARG A 252 9.13 -16.57 17.34
C ARG A 252 7.95 -16.09 16.49
N LEU A 253 7.94 -14.82 16.03
CA LEU A 253 6.92 -14.29 15.11
C LEU A 253 7.12 -14.82 13.69
N ARG A 254 8.35 -14.86 13.21
CA ARG A 254 8.68 -15.44 11.89
C ARG A 254 8.19 -16.88 11.77
N SER A 255 8.47 -17.68 12.79
CA SER A 255 8.00 -19.07 12.87
C SER A 255 6.47 -19.16 12.83
N ARG A 256 5.75 -18.22 13.45
CA ARG A 256 4.28 -18.15 13.36
C ARG A 256 3.78 -17.77 11.96
N PHE A 257 4.46 -16.89 11.27
CA PHE A 257 4.13 -16.54 9.89
C PHE A 257 4.32 -17.70 8.93
N GLU A 258 5.28 -18.59 9.21
CA GLU A 258 5.56 -19.79 8.44
C GLU A 258 4.60 -20.96 8.72
N TRP A 259 3.76 -20.85 9.72
CA TRP A 259 2.85 -21.94 10.13
C TRP A 259 1.74 -22.24 9.12
N GLY A 260 1.29 -21.21 8.40
CA GLY A 260 0.21 -21.29 7.44
C GLY A 260 0.69 -21.45 6.00
N LEU A 261 -0.04 -20.84 5.08
CA LEU A 261 0.32 -20.81 3.67
C LEU A 261 1.04 -19.51 3.32
N ILE A 262 2.22 -19.63 2.73
CA ILE A 262 2.99 -18.51 2.19
C ILE A 262 2.82 -18.52 0.67
N VAL A 263 2.39 -17.40 0.10
CA VAL A 263 2.19 -17.21 -1.33
C VAL A 263 2.91 -15.97 -1.82
N ASP A 264 3.52 -16.07 -3.01
CA ASP A 264 4.21 -14.95 -3.65
C ASP A 264 3.38 -14.35 -4.78
N ILE A 265 3.56 -13.07 -5.00
CA ILE A 265 3.10 -12.36 -6.19
C ILE A 265 4.31 -11.84 -6.92
N GLN A 266 4.52 -12.35 -8.14
CA GLN A 266 5.64 -11.96 -8.98
C GLN A 266 5.25 -10.84 -9.95
N LYS A 267 6.23 -10.33 -10.69
CA LYS A 267 5.99 -9.33 -11.74
C LYS A 267 5.09 -9.93 -12.82
N PRO A 268 4.08 -9.19 -13.29
CA PRO A 268 3.18 -9.66 -14.34
C PRO A 268 3.92 -9.85 -15.67
N ASP A 269 3.56 -10.90 -16.41
CA ASP A 269 3.98 -11.10 -17.79
C ASP A 269 3.37 -10.02 -18.71
N TYR A 270 3.78 -10.02 -19.99
CA TYR A 270 3.36 -8.99 -20.94
C TYR A 270 1.84 -8.98 -21.12
N GLU A 271 1.23 -10.14 -21.29
CA GLU A 271 -0.21 -10.31 -21.51
C GLU A 271 -1.01 -9.81 -20.30
N THR A 272 -0.55 -10.13 -19.11
CA THR A 272 -1.15 -9.66 -17.85
C THR A 272 -1.04 -8.14 -17.72
N ARG A 273 0.10 -7.54 -18.12
CA ARG A 273 0.26 -6.06 -18.10
C ARG A 273 -0.71 -5.37 -19.06
N VAL A 274 -0.87 -5.91 -20.27
CA VAL A 274 -1.84 -5.39 -21.25
C VAL A 274 -3.26 -5.45 -20.67
N ALA A 275 -3.65 -6.60 -20.11
CA ALA A 275 -4.97 -6.77 -19.50
C ALA A 275 -5.22 -5.80 -18.33
N ILE A 276 -4.21 -5.60 -17.47
CA ILE A 276 -4.28 -4.64 -16.35
C ILE A 276 -4.47 -3.22 -16.89
N LEU A 277 -3.69 -2.81 -17.89
CA LEU A 277 -3.80 -1.47 -18.47
C LEU A 277 -5.17 -1.23 -19.11
N MET A 278 -5.70 -2.20 -19.84
CA MET A 278 -7.04 -2.11 -20.44
C MET A 278 -8.13 -1.99 -19.38
N GLN A 279 -8.06 -2.84 -18.32
CA GLN A 279 -9.02 -2.76 -17.22
C GLN A 279 -8.96 -1.40 -16.53
N LYS A 280 -7.76 -0.90 -16.22
CA LYS A 280 -7.58 0.40 -15.57
C LYS A 280 -8.03 1.58 -16.44
N ALA A 281 -7.78 1.54 -17.73
CA ALA A 281 -8.31 2.54 -18.68
C ALA A 281 -9.86 2.55 -18.66
N ASN A 282 -10.48 1.37 -18.66
CA ASN A 282 -11.93 1.23 -18.55
C ASN A 282 -12.48 1.74 -17.21
N ASP A 283 -11.85 1.37 -16.07
CA ASP A 283 -12.22 1.85 -14.74
C ASP A 283 -12.16 3.38 -14.62
N MET A 284 -11.22 4.01 -15.32
CA MET A 284 -11.05 5.46 -15.38
C MET A 284 -11.94 6.12 -16.45
N SER A 285 -12.64 5.33 -17.26
CA SER A 285 -13.46 5.80 -18.40
C SER A 285 -12.66 6.63 -19.41
N ILE A 286 -11.40 6.26 -19.64
CA ILE A 286 -10.52 6.89 -20.64
C ILE A 286 -10.38 6.02 -21.87
N ASP A 287 -10.46 6.65 -23.05
CA ASP A 287 -10.23 5.98 -24.33
C ASP A 287 -8.73 5.97 -24.64
N VAL A 288 -8.10 4.81 -24.51
CA VAL A 288 -6.67 4.61 -24.75
C VAL A 288 -6.51 3.66 -25.96
N PRO A 289 -5.93 4.13 -27.07
CA PRO A 289 -5.66 3.28 -28.22
C PRO A 289 -4.79 2.07 -27.85
N TYR A 290 -5.05 0.95 -28.52
CA TYR A 290 -4.38 -0.33 -28.20
C TYR A 290 -2.85 -0.27 -28.40
N ASP A 291 -2.37 0.47 -29.42
CA ASP A 291 -0.94 0.69 -29.67
C ASP A 291 -0.24 1.46 -28.53
N VAL A 292 -0.98 2.35 -27.83
CA VAL A 292 -0.49 3.03 -26.62
C VAL A 292 -0.41 2.05 -25.45
N VAL A 293 -1.42 1.19 -25.29
CA VAL A 293 -1.42 0.13 -24.25
C VAL A 293 -0.24 -0.81 -24.47
N GLU A 294 -0.03 -1.27 -25.70
CA GLU A 294 1.13 -2.11 -26.06
C GLU A 294 2.46 -1.41 -25.77
N TYR A 295 2.57 -0.14 -26.16
CA TYR A 295 3.78 0.64 -25.90
C TYR A 295 4.11 0.73 -24.41
N ILE A 296 3.12 0.99 -23.56
CA ILE A 296 3.32 1.04 -22.11
C ILE A 296 3.71 -0.36 -21.61
N ALA A 297 2.96 -1.40 -21.97
CA ALA A 297 3.18 -2.77 -21.53
C ALA A 297 4.56 -3.33 -21.91
N GLN A 298 5.09 -2.95 -23.09
CA GLN A 298 6.42 -3.36 -23.55
C GLN A 298 7.55 -2.68 -22.77
N ASN A 299 7.37 -1.41 -22.41
CA ASN A 299 8.43 -0.59 -21.85
C ASN A 299 8.40 -0.47 -20.33
N VAL A 300 7.26 -0.76 -19.67
CA VAL A 300 7.11 -0.72 -18.22
C VAL A 300 6.92 -2.16 -17.69
N ASN A 301 7.98 -2.72 -17.12
CA ASN A 301 8.02 -4.11 -16.65
C ASN A 301 8.25 -4.23 -15.13
N SER A 302 8.24 -3.12 -14.42
CA SER A 302 8.60 -3.07 -12.98
C SER A 302 7.46 -3.49 -12.07
N ASN A 303 6.34 -2.76 -12.09
CA ASN A 303 5.20 -2.99 -11.21
C ASN A 303 3.92 -2.32 -11.73
N ILE A 304 2.76 -2.71 -11.15
CA ILE A 304 1.44 -2.23 -11.57
C ILE A 304 1.25 -0.74 -11.25
N ARG A 305 1.82 -0.23 -10.16
CA ARG A 305 1.72 1.21 -9.82
C ARG A 305 2.36 2.11 -10.88
N GLU A 306 3.44 1.65 -11.50
CA GLU A 306 4.05 2.39 -12.61
C GLU A 306 3.19 2.35 -13.87
N LEU A 307 2.54 1.22 -14.18
CA LEU A 307 1.58 1.13 -15.27
C LEU A 307 0.42 2.12 -15.08
N GLU A 308 -0.18 2.14 -13.88
CA GLU A 308 -1.22 3.10 -13.51
C GLU A 308 -0.70 4.56 -13.57
N GLY A 309 0.53 4.79 -13.10
CA GLY A 309 1.17 6.10 -13.17
C GLY A 309 1.38 6.61 -14.60
N CYS A 310 1.63 5.71 -15.56
CA CYS A 310 1.71 6.06 -16.98
C CYS A 310 0.33 6.46 -17.54
N LEU A 311 -0.71 5.67 -17.26
CA LEU A 311 -2.09 6.01 -17.67
C LEU A 311 -2.56 7.34 -17.08
N ASN A 312 -2.34 7.56 -15.79
CA ASN A 312 -2.68 8.82 -15.13
C ASN A 312 -1.98 10.04 -15.75
N SER A 313 -0.69 9.88 -16.12
CA SER A 313 0.07 10.96 -16.75
C SER A 313 -0.45 11.26 -18.17
N LEU A 314 -0.82 10.24 -18.94
CA LEU A 314 -1.38 10.42 -20.27
C LEU A 314 -2.76 11.05 -20.20
N ASN A 315 -3.62 10.59 -19.29
CA ASN A 315 -4.95 11.16 -19.10
C ASN A 315 -4.88 12.64 -18.72
N ALA A 316 -4.05 12.97 -17.72
CA ALA A 316 -3.86 14.36 -17.32
C ALA A 316 -3.33 15.24 -18.45
N HIS A 317 -2.40 14.74 -19.28
CA HIS A 317 -1.89 15.47 -20.44
C HIS A 317 -2.98 15.68 -21.51
N ALA A 318 -3.77 14.63 -21.80
CA ALA A 318 -4.86 14.70 -22.79
C ALA A 318 -5.96 15.69 -22.35
N GLU A 319 -6.36 15.66 -21.07
CA GLU A 319 -7.34 16.57 -20.49
C GLU A 319 -6.86 18.03 -20.51
N LEU A 320 -5.62 18.30 -20.09
CA LEU A 320 -5.06 19.64 -20.06
C LEU A 320 -4.88 20.25 -21.45
N MET A 321 -4.47 19.44 -22.44
CA MET A 321 -4.26 19.87 -23.81
C MET A 321 -5.52 19.77 -24.69
N GLN A 322 -6.60 19.19 -24.16
CA GLN A 322 -7.84 18.91 -24.91
C GLN A 322 -7.60 18.14 -26.21
N THR A 323 -6.70 17.16 -26.17
CA THR A 323 -6.31 16.34 -27.31
C THR A 323 -6.51 14.86 -27.00
N PRO A 324 -6.83 14.02 -28.00
CA PRO A 324 -6.93 12.58 -27.79
C PRO A 324 -5.56 11.99 -27.42
N ILE A 325 -5.59 10.87 -26.69
CA ILE A 325 -4.39 10.10 -26.40
C ILE A 325 -3.91 9.44 -27.69
N THR A 326 -2.64 9.65 -28.03
CA THR A 326 -1.99 9.06 -29.21
C THR A 326 -0.64 8.46 -28.83
N LEU A 327 -0.12 7.58 -29.70
CA LEU A 327 1.19 6.95 -29.49
C LEU A 327 2.32 7.99 -29.41
N ASP A 328 2.26 9.05 -30.23
CA ASP A 328 3.27 10.12 -30.20
C ASP A 328 3.21 10.91 -28.90
N MET A 329 2.01 11.20 -28.40
CA MET A 329 1.83 11.78 -27.06
C MET A 329 2.41 10.86 -25.99
N ALA A 330 2.13 9.53 -26.05
CA ALA A 330 2.65 8.57 -25.10
C ALA A 330 4.19 8.54 -25.10
N ARG A 331 4.81 8.52 -26.26
CA ARG A 331 6.27 8.58 -26.41
C ARG A 331 6.85 9.87 -25.82
N ALA A 332 6.26 11.01 -26.13
CA ALA A 332 6.72 12.31 -25.61
C ALA A 332 6.56 12.42 -24.09
N THR A 333 5.38 12.09 -23.55
CA THR A 333 5.03 12.24 -22.13
C THR A 333 5.80 11.25 -21.24
N LEU A 334 5.99 10.03 -21.72
CA LEU A 334 6.58 8.95 -20.94
C LEU A 334 8.09 8.77 -21.17
N SER A 335 8.69 9.53 -22.10
CA SER A 335 10.13 9.43 -22.42
C SER A 335 11.04 9.54 -21.20
N GLY A 336 10.73 10.43 -20.26
CA GLY A 336 11.48 10.60 -19.02
C GLY A 336 11.31 9.45 -17.99
N ARG A 337 10.18 8.75 -18.02
CA ARG A 337 9.89 7.60 -17.15
C ARG A 337 10.34 6.28 -17.75
N ILE A 338 10.10 6.08 -19.03
CA ILE A 338 10.45 4.86 -19.77
C ILE A 338 11.94 4.85 -20.13
N GLY A 339 12.52 6.00 -20.46
CA GLY A 339 13.93 6.12 -20.84
C GLY A 339 14.92 5.87 -19.69
N SER A 340 14.50 6.00 -18.45
CA SER A 340 15.33 5.63 -17.27
C SER A 340 15.32 4.12 -16.98
N GLN A 341 14.46 3.34 -17.64
CA GLN A 341 14.27 1.89 -17.43
C GLN A 341 14.47 1.03 -18.67
N SER A 342 14.91 1.58 -19.81
CA SER A 342 15.53 0.71 -20.80
C SER A 342 16.60 -0.10 -20.04
N PRO A 343 16.60 -1.44 -20.09
CA PRO A 343 17.71 -2.19 -19.52
C PRO A 343 18.94 -1.63 -20.23
N ARG A 344 19.71 -0.82 -19.53
CA ARG A 344 21.03 -0.44 -20.02
C ARG A 344 21.69 -1.77 -20.26
N THR A 345 21.89 -2.12 -21.52
CA THR A 345 22.64 -3.33 -21.85
C THR A 345 23.96 -3.14 -21.14
N VAL A 346 24.17 -3.87 -20.06
CA VAL A 346 25.38 -3.73 -19.25
C VAL A 346 26.52 -4.24 -20.11
N THR A 347 27.25 -3.29 -20.72
CA THR A 347 28.40 -3.60 -21.56
C THR A 347 29.69 -3.34 -20.78
N PRO A 348 30.80 -3.97 -21.16
CA PRO A 348 32.09 -3.70 -20.56
C PRO A 348 32.46 -2.21 -20.59
N GLU A 349 32.12 -1.51 -21.66
CA GLU A 349 32.38 -0.08 -21.84
C GLU A 349 31.66 0.76 -20.79
N LEU A 350 30.35 0.49 -20.55
CA LEU A 350 29.56 1.16 -19.51
C LEU A 350 30.16 0.92 -18.12
N ILE A 351 30.55 -0.33 -17.82
CA ILE A 351 31.16 -0.69 -16.54
C ILE A 351 32.49 0.05 -16.33
N ILE A 352 33.33 0.09 -17.39
CA ILE A 352 34.62 0.78 -17.35
C ILE A 352 34.40 2.28 -17.10
N GLU A 353 33.42 2.91 -17.77
CA GLU A 353 33.12 4.33 -17.60
C GLU A 353 32.65 4.62 -16.16
N MET A 354 31.71 3.82 -15.61
CA MET A 354 31.17 4.01 -14.26
C MET A 354 32.23 3.81 -13.18
N VAL A 355 33.10 2.79 -13.32
CA VAL A 355 34.20 2.55 -12.40
C VAL A 355 35.25 3.65 -12.51
N ALA A 356 35.57 4.11 -13.72
CA ALA A 356 36.52 5.22 -13.93
C ALA A 356 36.05 6.48 -13.19
N ARG A 357 34.77 6.84 -13.32
CA ARG A 357 34.17 7.99 -12.64
C ARG A 357 34.24 7.87 -11.13
N GLN A 358 34.02 6.67 -10.57
CA GLN A 358 33.95 6.45 -9.11
C GLN A 358 35.38 6.41 -8.46
N TYR A 359 36.41 6.15 -9.25
CA TYR A 359 37.80 6.11 -8.80
C TYR A 359 38.63 7.28 -9.31
N ASP A 360 38.00 8.35 -9.85
CA ASP A 360 38.67 9.54 -10.38
C ASP A 360 39.80 9.19 -11.38
N THR A 361 39.52 8.26 -12.30
CA THR A 361 40.42 7.81 -13.34
C THR A 361 39.75 7.87 -14.71
N THR A 362 40.47 7.58 -15.79
CA THR A 362 39.90 7.58 -17.14
C THR A 362 39.65 6.14 -17.65
N PRO A 363 38.68 5.93 -18.56
CA PRO A 363 38.48 4.64 -19.23
C PRO A 363 39.72 4.12 -19.94
N GLU A 364 40.54 5.03 -20.51
CA GLU A 364 41.81 4.73 -21.17
C GLU A 364 42.86 4.20 -20.19
N ASP A 365 42.90 4.70 -18.98
CA ASP A 365 43.77 4.21 -17.92
C ASP A 365 43.42 2.80 -17.48
N ILE A 366 42.08 2.54 -17.33
CA ILE A 366 41.58 1.22 -16.95
C ILE A 366 41.90 0.17 -18.00
N THR A 367 41.78 0.49 -19.28
CA THR A 367 42.08 -0.41 -20.40
C THR A 367 43.55 -0.42 -20.79
N GLY A 368 44.31 0.62 -20.40
CA GLY A 368 45.69 0.83 -20.74
C GLY A 368 46.67 -0.15 -20.08
N LYS A 369 47.95 -0.01 -20.45
CA LYS A 369 49.07 -0.87 -19.95
C LYS A 369 49.62 -0.46 -18.58
N ASN A 370 49.19 0.66 -18.01
CA ASN A 370 49.66 1.17 -16.74
C ASN A 370 49.39 0.16 -15.60
N ARG A 371 50.40 -0.09 -14.75
CA ARG A 371 50.35 -1.07 -13.64
C ARG A 371 50.43 -0.40 -12.27
N SER A 372 50.32 0.92 -12.18
CA SER A 372 50.31 1.61 -10.88
C SER A 372 49.16 1.10 -10.01
N GLN A 373 49.35 1.07 -8.72
CA GLN A 373 48.36 0.57 -7.78
C GLN A 373 47.05 1.38 -7.85
N GLN A 374 47.11 2.66 -8.15
CA GLN A 374 45.95 3.55 -8.32
C GLN A 374 45.06 3.17 -9.50
N ILE A 375 45.62 2.53 -10.55
CA ILE A 375 44.88 2.09 -11.73
C ILE A 375 44.60 0.58 -11.69
N ALA A 376 45.44 -0.20 -11.01
CA ALA A 376 45.27 -1.64 -10.92
C ALA A 376 43.98 -2.05 -10.14
N LEU A 377 43.69 -1.34 -9.04
CA LEU A 377 42.50 -1.62 -8.23
C LEU A 377 41.19 -1.32 -8.98
N PRO A 378 40.96 -0.11 -9.54
CA PRO A 378 39.75 0.16 -10.37
C PRO A 378 39.60 -0.83 -11.52
N ARG A 379 40.67 -1.20 -12.18
CA ARG A 379 40.61 -2.21 -13.26
C ARG A 379 40.14 -3.57 -12.76
N GLN A 380 40.66 -4.04 -11.60
CA GLN A 380 40.24 -5.32 -11.01
C GLN A 380 38.78 -5.26 -10.58
N VAL A 381 38.29 -4.15 -10.01
CA VAL A 381 36.91 -3.92 -9.68
C VAL A 381 36.02 -3.97 -10.94
N ALA A 382 36.41 -3.28 -12.01
CA ALA A 382 35.67 -3.30 -13.26
C ALA A 382 35.60 -4.71 -13.89
N MET A 383 36.71 -5.48 -13.87
CA MET A 383 36.72 -6.88 -14.33
C MET A 383 35.80 -7.76 -13.49
N TYR A 384 35.79 -7.60 -12.17
CA TYR A 384 34.90 -8.31 -11.25
C TYR A 384 33.43 -8.01 -11.56
N ILE A 385 33.08 -6.73 -11.73
CA ILE A 385 31.72 -6.30 -12.06
C ILE A 385 31.30 -6.84 -13.44
N CYS A 386 32.16 -6.79 -14.46
CA CYS A 386 31.91 -7.40 -15.77
C CYS A 386 31.59 -8.89 -15.65
N ARG A 387 32.37 -9.64 -14.89
CA ARG A 387 32.14 -11.09 -14.70
C ARG A 387 30.81 -11.38 -14.00
N ARG A 388 30.37 -10.51 -13.09
CA ARG A 388 29.15 -10.67 -12.31
C ARG A 388 27.89 -10.25 -13.09
N MET A 389 27.98 -9.19 -13.90
CA MET A 389 26.83 -8.54 -14.52
C MET A 389 26.68 -8.84 -16.02
N THR A 390 27.64 -9.52 -16.63
CA THR A 390 27.56 -9.87 -18.06
C THR A 390 27.77 -11.36 -18.29
N PRO A 391 27.18 -11.94 -19.37
CA PRO A 391 27.38 -13.36 -19.73
C PRO A 391 28.74 -13.62 -20.40
N LEU A 392 29.66 -12.65 -20.39
CA LEU A 392 30.92 -12.72 -21.11
C LEU A 392 31.89 -13.71 -20.46
N SER A 393 32.61 -14.46 -21.31
CA SER A 393 33.71 -15.30 -20.85
C SER A 393 34.87 -14.45 -20.34
N THR A 394 35.70 -15.01 -19.45
CA THR A 394 36.92 -14.35 -18.93
C THR A 394 37.88 -13.91 -20.04
N THR A 395 37.91 -14.67 -21.15
CA THR A 395 38.69 -14.33 -22.36
C THR A 395 38.10 -13.10 -23.07
N SER A 396 36.76 -13.00 -23.17
CA SER A 396 36.09 -11.85 -23.79
C SER A 396 36.25 -10.61 -22.91
N ILE A 397 36.16 -10.75 -21.59
CA ILE A 397 36.45 -9.67 -20.65
C ILE A 397 37.90 -9.19 -20.81
N GLY A 398 38.86 -10.11 -20.85
CA GLY A 398 40.27 -9.76 -21.07
C GLY A 398 40.49 -8.94 -22.34
N LYS A 399 39.80 -9.25 -23.44
CA LYS A 399 39.88 -8.47 -24.68
C LYS A 399 39.35 -7.03 -24.50
N ALA A 400 38.21 -6.86 -23.81
CA ALA A 400 37.63 -5.54 -23.51
C ALA A 400 38.53 -4.67 -22.61
N PHE A 401 39.39 -5.29 -21.79
CA PHE A 401 40.31 -4.60 -20.92
C PHE A 401 41.74 -4.50 -21.50
N GLY A 402 41.85 -4.27 -22.81
CA GLY A 402 43.13 -4.01 -23.49
C GLY A 402 43.92 -5.28 -23.81
N GLY A 403 43.28 -6.39 -24.10
CA GLY A 403 43.88 -7.64 -24.55
C GLY A 403 44.60 -8.42 -23.43
N ARG A 404 44.05 -8.39 -22.22
CA ARG A 404 44.61 -9.10 -21.07
C ARG A 404 44.27 -10.57 -21.10
N ASP A 405 45.16 -11.39 -20.59
CA ASP A 405 44.97 -12.82 -20.46
C ASP A 405 43.83 -13.14 -19.48
N HIS A 406 43.11 -14.23 -19.75
CA HIS A 406 42.00 -14.72 -18.89
C HIS A 406 42.46 -15.01 -17.47
N THR A 407 43.71 -15.45 -17.25
CA THR A 407 44.26 -15.66 -15.92
C THR A 407 44.38 -14.35 -15.11
N THR A 408 44.72 -13.22 -15.78
CA THR A 408 44.75 -11.90 -15.17
C THR A 408 43.32 -11.47 -14.70
N VAL A 409 42.29 -11.76 -15.50
CA VAL A 409 40.89 -11.48 -15.14
C VAL A 409 40.49 -12.33 -13.94
N MET A 410 40.78 -13.64 -13.94
CA MET A 410 40.50 -14.52 -12.82
C MET A 410 41.17 -14.07 -11.53
N HIS A 411 42.47 -13.85 -11.54
CA HIS A 411 43.20 -13.35 -10.37
C HIS A 411 42.66 -11.99 -9.86
N GLY A 412 42.27 -11.09 -10.77
CA GLY A 412 41.64 -9.83 -10.40
C GLY A 412 40.29 -10.05 -9.68
N CYS A 413 39.44 -10.91 -10.20
CA CYS A 413 38.19 -11.25 -9.58
C CYS A 413 38.33 -11.89 -8.20
N ASP A 414 39.23 -12.87 -8.07
CA ASP A 414 39.50 -13.58 -6.81
C ASP A 414 40.02 -12.61 -5.73
N LYS A 415 40.92 -11.69 -6.12
CA LYS A 415 41.44 -10.67 -5.22
C LYS A 415 40.35 -9.72 -4.73
N ILE A 416 39.45 -9.25 -5.62
CA ILE A 416 38.32 -8.36 -5.23
C ILE A 416 37.38 -9.10 -4.31
N THR A 417 37.04 -10.36 -4.62
CA THR A 417 36.19 -11.20 -3.76
C THR A 417 36.78 -11.35 -2.35
N ALA A 418 38.08 -11.62 -2.25
CA ALA A 418 38.76 -11.71 -0.96
C ALA A 418 38.75 -10.38 -0.20
N SER A 419 39.00 -9.25 -0.89
CA SER A 419 38.94 -7.92 -0.29
C SER A 419 37.55 -7.55 0.19
N MET A 420 36.49 -7.88 -0.54
CA MET A 420 35.09 -7.63 -0.14
C MET A 420 34.68 -8.48 1.09
N ASN A 421 35.27 -9.66 1.26
CA ASN A 421 35.03 -10.50 2.43
C ASN A 421 35.79 -10.00 3.67
N ALA A 422 36.92 -9.34 3.48
CA ALA A 422 37.76 -8.83 4.56
C ALA A 422 37.37 -7.40 5.03
N ASP A 423 36.83 -6.58 4.14
CA ASP A 423 36.52 -5.16 4.40
C ASP A 423 35.11 -4.82 3.98
N PHE A 424 34.23 -4.57 4.98
CA PHE A 424 32.83 -4.20 4.78
C PHE A 424 32.67 -2.84 4.06
N SER A 425 33.54 -1.87 4.32
CA SER A 425 33.51 -0.56 3.66
C SER A 425 33.83 -0.67 2.17
N PHE A 426 34.83 -1.48 1.83
CA PHE A 426 35.18 -1.77 0.43
C PHE A 426 34.05 -2.52 -0.28
N ARG A 427 33.45 -3.50 0.38
CA ARG A 427 32.27 -4.22 -0.15
C ARG A 427 31.14 -3.25 -0.47
N LYS A 428 30.78 -2.37 0.46
CA LYS A 428 29.73 -1.37 0.27
C LYS A 428 30.00 -0.48 -0.95
N LYS A 429 31.23 -0.02 -1.11
CA LYS A 429 31.65 0.80 -2.26
C LYS A 429 31.47 0.05 -3.60
N VAL A 430 31.83 -1.23 -3.67
CA VAL A 430 31.64 -2.04 -4.89
C VAL A 430 30.14 -2.28 -5.17
N GLU A 431 29.35 -2.52 -4.14
CA GLU A 431 27.89 -2.70 -4.26
C GLU A 431 27.17 -1.41 -4.68
N GLU A 432 27.62 -0.24 -4.22
CA GLU A 432 27.15 1.07 -4.69
C GLU A 432 27.41 1.27 -6.19
N ILE A 433 28.60 0.90 -6.68
CA ILE A 433 28.92 0.98 -8.12
C ILE A 433 27.98 0.05 -8.92
N ILE A 434 27.76 -1.17 -8.44
CA ILE A 434 26.83 -2.12 -9.07
C ILE A 434 25.41 -1.53 -9.11
N GLY A 435 24.93 -0.94 -8.01
CA GLY A 435 23.64 -0.26 -7.95
C GLY A 435 23.52 0.88 -8.96
N LEU A 436 24.54 1.71 -9.11
CA LEU A 436 24.56 2.78 -10.11
C LEU A 436 24.52 2.26 -11.56
N ILE A 437 25.17 1.11 -11.84
CA ILE A 437 25.12 0.45 -13.16
C ILE A 437 23.73 -0.14 -13.43
N GLU A 438 23.08 -0.71 -12.40
CA GLU A 438 21.71 -1.24 -12.46
C GLU A 438 20.64 -0.13 -12.53
N GLY A 439 21.00 1.13 -12.28
CA GLY A 439 20.07 2.26 -12.25
C GLY A 439 19.25 2.35 -10.96
N ARG A 440 19.82 1.82 -9.87
CA ARG A 440 19.23 1.93 -8.51
C ARG A 440 19.76 3.14 -7.77
#